data_b635c55233e40229bb071ab8881f8e80
#
_entry.id   b635c55233e40229bb071ab8881f8e80
#
_cell.length_a   1.000
_cell.length_b   1.000
_cell.length_c   1.000
_cell.angle_alpha   90.00
_cell.angle_beta   90.00
_cell.angle_gamma   90.00
#
_symmetry.space_group_name_H-M   'P 1'
#
loop_
_entity.id
_entity.type
_entity.pdbx_description
1 polymer ?
#
loop_
_entity_poly.entity_id
_entity_poly.type
_entity_poly.pdbx_seq_one_letter_code
_entity_poly.pdbx_strand_id
1 'polypeptide(L)'
;TDVKVPVENRVGEEGKGWTYAKGLLEHERTGLAGLSRSLVALEQLKGNAESITRGNGTLMDDSGYKAKIAELEIDLMATEYTELRSLASASAGEELGPESSILKLKGTEIQQRIQKLTVEASGVFASAWGDKPVGPYFSKGGMAGYLNSRYYTIYGGASEVQRDVIAKNVLGLTRSKTK
;
A
#
# COMPACT_ATOMS: atom_id res chain seq x y z
N THR A 1 19.87 -0.09 28.91
CA THR A 1 21.12 0.61 29.24
C THR A 1 22.21 -0.44 29.31
N ASP A 2 23.39 -0.20 28.75
CA ASP A 2 24.60 -1.03 28.84
C ASP A 2 24.47 -2.49 28.35
N VAL A 3 23.63 -2.71 27.34
CA VAL A 3 23.53 -4.03 26.69
C VAL A 3 24.79 -4.27 25.86
N LYS A 4 25.54 -5.29 26.22
CA LYS A 4 26.74 -5.72 25.50
C LYS A 4 26.34 -6.69 24.38
N VAL A 5 26.81 -6.41 23.16
CA VAL A 5 26.60 -7.27 22.00
C VAL A 5 27.97 -7.69 21.46
N PRO A 6 28.19 -8.96 21.11
CA PRO A 6 29.44 -9.41 20.49
C PRO A 6 29.77 -8.64 19.22
N VAL A 7 31.04 -8.35 18.98
CA VAL A 7 31.49 -7.58 17.80
C VAL A 7 31.17 -8.30 16.47
N GLU A 8 31.20 -9.63 16.50
CA GLU A 8 30.87 -10.50 15.36
C GLU A 8 29.40 -10.39 14.91
N ASN A 9 28.51 -9.88 15.77
CA ASN A 9 27.11 -9.60 15.40
C ASN A 9 26.95 -8.29 14.60
N ARG A 10 28.04 -7.56 14.36
CA ARG A 10 28.01 -6.37 13.53
C ARG A 10 27.71 -6.73 12.07
N VAL A 11 26.73 -6.06 11.47
CA VAL A 11 26.40 -6.21 10.06
C VAL A 11 27.27 -5.27 9.23
N GLY A 12 28.17 -5.86 8.43
CA GLY A 12 29.03 -5.14 7.49
C GLY A 12 30.18 -4.35 8.17
N GLU A 13 30.76 -3.41 7.41
CA GLU A 13 31.92 -2.61 7.83
C GLU A 13 31.53 -1.50 8.78
N GLU A 14 32.44 -1.18 9.69
CA GLU A 14 32.29 -0.05 10.60
C GLU A 14 32.22 1.28 9.83
N GLY A 15 31.33 2.17 10.25
CA GLY A 15 31.12 3.45 9.59
C GLY A 15 30.28 3.40 8.30
N LYS A 16 29.89 2.21 7.79
CA LYS A 16 29.11 2.06 6.55
C LYS A 16 27.60 1.89 6.77
N GLY A 17 27.12 1.99 7.99
CA GLY A 17 25.71 1.73 8.34
C GLY A 17 24.69 2.51 7.50
N TRP A 18 24.99 3.79 7.15
CA TRP A 18 24.11 4.56 6.28
C TRP A 18 23.99 4.00 4.84
N THR A 19 25.08 3.48 4.29
CA THR A 19 25.08 2.83 2.98
C THR A 19 24.21 1.59 2.98
N TYR A 20 24.34 0.74 4.01
CA TYR A 20 23.52 -0.47 4.16
C TYR A 20 22.05 -0.12 4.38
N ALA A 21 21.76 0.88 5.22
CA ALA A 21 20.38 1.34 5.45
C ALA A 21 19.71 1.86 4.16
N LYS A 22 20.42 2.61 3.33
CA LYS A 22 19.86 3.08 2.05
C LYS A 22 19.54 1.93 1.11
N GLY A 23 20.46 0.97 0.94
CA GLY A 23 20.23 -0.20 0.10
C GLY A 23 19.03 -1.03 0.58
N LEU A 24 18.89 -1.23 1.90
CA LEU A 24 17.73 -1.92 2.47
C LEU A 24 16.41 -1.23 2.14
N LEU A 25 16.36 0.11 2.25
CA LEU A 25 15.13 0.89 2.00
C LEU A 25 14.64 0.75 0.55
N GLU A 26 15.51 0.56 -0.41
CA GLU A 26 15.13 0.36 -1.83
C GLU A 26 14.42 -0.98 -2.03
N HIS A 27 14.91 -2.04 -1.41
CA HIS A 27 14.28 -3.37 -1.44
C HIS A 27 12.97 -3.42 -0.62
N GLU A 28 12.93 -2.78 0.54
CA GLU A 28 11.74 -2.75 1.41
C GLU A 28 10.54 -2.11 0.71
N ARG A 29 10.74 -1.06 -0.08
CA ARG A 29 9.66 -0.32 -0.75
C ARG A 29 8.84 -1.16 -1.69
N THR A 30 9.43 -2.10 -2.41
CA THR A 30 8.70 -3.03 -3.29
C THR A 30 7.78 -3.95 -2.49
N GLY A 31 8.24 -4.50 -1.38
CA GLY A 31 7.43 -5.31 -0.47
C GLY A 31 6.27 -4.56 0.18
N LEU A 32 6.46 -3.25 0.46
CA LEU A 32 5.42 -2.39 1.05
C LEU A 32 4.29 -2.05 0.07
N ALA A 33 4.50 -2.15 -1.24
CA ALA A 33 3.45 -1.98 -2.24
C ALA A 33 2.30 -2.97 -2.04
N GLY A 34 2.61 -4.20 -1.61
CA GLY A 34 1.63 -5.21 -1.18
C GLY A 34 0.59 -5.56 -2.25
N LEU A 35 0.99 -5.59 -3.53
CA LEU A 35 0.06 -5.74 -4.66
C LEU A 35 -0.68 -7.07 -4.64
N SER A 36 0.01 -8.19 -4.37
CA SER A 36 -0.63 -9.51 -4.28
C SER A 36 -1.71 -9.55 -3.19
N ARG A 37 -1.46 -8.90 -2.05
CA ARG A 37 -2.47 -8.77 -0.97
C ARG A 37 -3.64 -7.89 -1.40
N SER A 38 -3.37 -6.83 -2.16
CA SER A 38 -4.39 -5.92 -2.67
C SER A 38 -5.30 -6.59 -3.70
N LEU A 39 -4.74 -7.45 -4.57
CA LEU A 39 -5.52 -8.26 -5.51
C LEU A 39 -6.52 -9.16 -4.78
N VAL A 40 -6.04 -9.92 -3.79
CA VAL A 40 -6.91 -10.79 -2.98
C VAL A 40 -7.97 -9.99 -2.22
N ALA A 41 -7.57 -8.86 -1.62
CA ALA A 41 -8.48 -8.02 -0.85
C ALA A 41 -9.55 -7.36 -1.74
N LEU A 42 -9.22 -7.00 -2.97
CA LEU A 42 -10.16 -6.44 -3.93
C LEU A 42 -11.20 -7.47 -4.37
N GLU A 43 -10.78 -8.72 -4.65
CA GLU A 43 -11.72 -9.80 -4.98
C GLU A 43 -12.64 -10.13 -3.80
N GLN A 44 -12.10 -10.15 -2.57
CA GLN A 44 -12.94 -10.31 -1.37
C GLN A 44 -13.94 -9.16 -1.21
N LEU A 45 -13.52 -7.92 -1.48
CA LEU A 45 -14.39 -6.76 -1.42
C LEU A 45 -15.53 -6.85 -2.43
N LYS A 46 -15.27 -7.29 -3.66
CA LYS A 46 -16.28 -7.51 -4.70
C LYS A 46 -17.29 -8.57 -4.26
N GLY A 47 -16.83 -9.73 -3.80
CA GLY A 47 -17.70 -10.79 -3.29
C GLY A 47 -18.54 -10.36 -2.08
N ASN A 48 -17.95 -9.56 -1.17
CA ASN A 48 -18.70 -8.99 -0.05
C ASN A 48 -19.79 -8.01 -0.55
N ALA A 49 -19.49 -7.15 -1.51
CA ALA A 49 -20.45 -6.19 -2.06
C ALA A 49 -21.60 -6.88 -2.83
N GLU A 50 -21.34 -8.00 -3.50
CA GLU A 50 -22.36 -8.85 -4.12
C GLU A 50 -23.30 -9.49 -3.10
N SER A 51 -22.82 -9.73 -1.88
CA SER A 51 -23.63 -10.28 -0.78
C SER A 51 -24.57 -9.28 -0.10
N ILE A 52 -24.39 -7.98 -0.32
CA ILE A 52 -25.17 -6.92 0.33
C ILE A 52 -26.36 -6.54 -0.52
N THR A 53 -27.57 -6.82 -0.01
CA THR A 53 -28.82 -6.42 -0.68
C THR A 53 -29.01 -4.89 -0.64
N ARG A 54 -29.31 -4.30 -1.79
CA ARG A 54 -29.66 -2.90 -1.99
C ARG A 54 -30.88 -2.78 -2.91
N GLY A 55 -32.03 -2.45 -2.36
CA GLY A 55 -33.28 -2.43 -3.14
C GLY A 55 -33.58 -3.79 -3.79
N ASN A 56 -33.67 -3.82 -5.12
CA ASN A 56 -33.91 -5.04 -5.90
C ASN A 56 -32.63 -5.74 -6.39
N GLY A 57 -31.45 -5.26 -5.98
CA GLY A 57 -30.17 -5.81 -6.39
C GLY A 57 -29.17 -5.87 -5.23
N THR A 58 -27.91 -5.76 -5.56
CA THR A 58 -26.79 -5.81 -4.62
C THR A 58 -26.07 -4.47 -4.56
N LEU A 59 -25.09 -4.32 -3.68
CA LEU A 59 -24.25 -3.13 -3.64
C LEU A 59 -23.41 -2.99 -4.94
N MET A 60 -23.09 -4.10 -5.62
CA MET A 60 -22.41 -4.08 -6.92
C MET A 60 -23.28 -3.58 -8.08
N ASP A 61 -24.60 -3.46 -7.89
CA ASP A 61 -25.51 -2.84 -8.86
C ASP A 61 -25.60 -1.32 -8.67
N ASP A 62 -25.09 -0.78 -7.54
CA ASP A 62 -24.92 0.66 -7.36
C ASP A 62 -23.82 1.19 -8.27
N SER A 63 -24.19 2.04 -9.22
CA SER A 63 -23.26 2.56 -10.24
C SER A 63 -22.11 3.37 -9.65
N GLY A 64 -22.35 4.10 -8.54
CA GLY A 64 -21.33 4.88 -7.85
C GLY A 64 -20.31 4.00 -7.13
N TYR A 65 -20.78 2.93 -6.47
CA TYR A 65 -19.88 1.98 -5.82
C TYR A 65 -19.08 1.17 -6.83
N LYS A 66 -19.74 0.68 -7.89
CA LYS A 66 -19.12 -0.06 -8.99
C LYS A 66 -18.03 0.76 -9.70
N ALA A 67 -18.26 2.05 -9.92
CA ALA A 67 -17.25 2.95 -10.49
C ALA A 67 -15.99 3.03 -9.60
N LYS A 68 -16.14 3.12 -8.28
CA LYS A 68 -15.00 3.12 -7.33
C LYS A 68 -14.20 1.81 -7.36
N ILE A 69 -14.88 0.67 -7.53
CA ILE A 69 -14.22 -0.63 -7.72
C ILE A 69 -13.44 -0.64 -9.02
N ALA A 70 -14.05 -0.21 -10.13
CA ALA A 70 -13.37 -0.16 -11.43
C ALA A 70 -12.13 0.75 -11.43
N GLU A 71 -12.19 1.91 -10.78
CA GLU A 71 -11.03 2.77 -10.58
C GLU A 71 -9.90 2.07 -9.82
N LEU A 72 -10.24 1.29 -8.78
CA LEU A 72 -9.25 0.49 -8.04
C LEU A 72 -8.62 -0.60 -8.90
N GLU A 73 -9.41 -1.29 -9.72
CA GLU A 73 -8.91 -2.31 -10.64
C GLU A 73 -7.91 -1.73 -11.64
N ILE A 74 -8.23 -0.56 -12.21
CA ILE A 74 -7.35 0.15 -13.15
C ILE A 74 -6.04 0.55 -12.46
N ASP A 75 -6.11 1.17 -11.28
CA ASP A 75 -4.93 1.59 -10.52
C ASP A 75 -4.06 0.38 -10.12
N LEU A 76 -4.70 -0.72 -9.71
CA LEU A 76 -4.00 -1.93 -9.30
C LEU A 76 -3.30 -2.60 -10.49
N MET A 77 -3.98 -2.73 -11.62
CA MET A 77 -3.41 -3.27 -12.86
C MET A 77 -2.21 -2.44 -13.33
N ALA A 78 -2.34 -1.11 -13.38
CA ALA A 78 -1.25 -0.21 -13.76
C ALA A 78 -0.03 -0.35 -12.82
N THR A 79 -0.29 -0.54 -11.53
CA THR A 79 0.77 -0.71 -10.53
C THR A 79 1.43 -2.08 -10.65
N GLU A 80 0.67 -3.14 -10.94
CA GLU A 80 1.18 -4.49 -11.21
C GLU A 80 2.11 -4.52 -12.42
N TYR A 81 1.73 -3.90 -13.53
CA TYR A 81 2.63 -3.78 -14.70
C TYR A 81 3.91 -3.00 -14.37
N THR A 82 3.83 -2.00 -13.50
CA THR A 82 5.02 -1.27 -13.04
C THR A 82 5.93 -2.18 -12.20
N GLU A 83 5.36 -3.01 -11.31
CA GLU A 83 6.12 -4.00 -10.54
C GLU A 83 6.79 -5.04 -11.43
N LEU A 84 6.05 -5.61 -12.39
CA LEU A 84 6.59 -6.60 -13.34
C LEU A 84 7.75 -6.03 -14.18
N ARG A 85 7.66 -4.77 -14.60
CA ARG A 85 8.77 -4.09 -15.30
C ARG A 85 9.99 -3.95 -14.40
N SER A 86 9.81 -3.51 -13.15
CA SER A 86 10.91 -3.39 -12.19
C SER A 86 11.57 -4.74 -11.89
N LEU A 87 10.78 -5.82 -11.79
CA LEU A 87 11.28 -7.17 -11.59
C LEU A 87 12.05 -7.68 -12.82
N ALA A 88 11.59 -7.37 -14.03
CA ALA A 88 12.29 -7.73 -15.27
C ALA A 88 13.66 -7.04 -15.36
N SER A 89 13.75 -5.73 -15.06
CA SER A 89 15.01 -4.98 -15.01
C SER A 89 15.96 -5.57 -13.96
N ALA A 90 15.47 -5.86 -12.75
CA ALA A 90 16.28 -6.48 -11.70
C ALA A 90 16.79 -7.88 -12.11
N SER A 91 15.98 -8.67 -12.82
CA SER A 91 16.38 -9.99 -13.35
C SER A 91 17.43 -9.88 -14.45
N ALA A 92 17.49 -8.75 -15.16
CA ALA A 92 18.52 -8.44 -16.13
C ALA A 92 19.82 -7.92 -15.49
N GLY A 93 19.88 -7.81 -14.16
CA GLY A 93 21.04 -7.34 -13.41
C GLY A 93 21.12 -5.82 -13.26
N GLU A 94 20.04 -5.10 -13.58
CA GLU A 94 19.94 -3.67 -13.34
C GLU A 94 19.60 -3.39 -11.86
N GLU A 95 20.10 -2.29 -11.31
CA GLU A 95 19.72 -1.86 -9.97
C GLU A 95 18.23 -1.43 -9.94
N LEU A 96 17.57 -1.70 -8.81
CA LEU A 96 16.22 -1.20 -8.58
C LEU A 96 16.23 0.34 -8.59
N GLY A 97 15.53 0.91 -9.54
CA GLY A 97 15.45 2.34 -9.74
C GLY A 97 14.48 3.06 -8.77
N PRO A 98 14.32 4.37 -8.96
CA PRO A 98 13.38 5.19 -8.18
C PRO A 98 11.91 4.79 -8.38
N GLU A 99 11.59 3.89 -9.32
CA GLU A 99 10.28 3.30 -9.56
C GLU A 99 9.74 2.59 -8.32
N SER A 100 10.60 2.06 -7.45
CA SER A 100 10.23 1.51 -6.13
C SER A 100 9.45 2.51 -5.29
N SER A 101 9.71 3.82 -5.44
CA SER A 101 8.94 4.89 -4.79
C SER A 101 7.54 5.03 -5.38
N ILE A 102 7.36 4.80 -6.68
CA ILE A 102 6.03 4.79 -7.34
C ILE A 102 5.22 3.61 -6.81
N LEU A 103 5.82 2.43 -6.77
CA LEU A 103 5.18 1.21 -6.26
C LEU A 103 4.72 1.38 -4.82
N LYS A 104 5.59 1.89 -3.94
CA LYS A 104 5.25 2.16 -2.54
C LYS A 104 4.11 3.17 -2.42
N LEU A 105 4.18 4.29 -3.12
CA LEU A 105 3.17 5.34 -3.09
C LEU A 105 1.80 4.80 -3.53
N LYS A 106 1.73 4.23 -4.73
CA LYS A 106 0.49 3.71 -5.32
C LYS A 106 -0.06 2.52 -4.55
N GLY A 107 0.78 1.55 -4.19
CA GLY A 107 0.35 0.37 -3.45
C GLY A 107 -0.28 0.72 -2.09
N THR A 108 0.31 1.67 -1.35
CA THR A 108 -0.26 2.10 -0.07
C THR A 108 -1.56 2.91 -0.21
N GLU A 109 -1.69 3.72 -1.26
CA GLU A 109 -2.94 4.42 -1.59
C GLU A 109 -4.06 3.42 -1.96
N ILE A 110 -3.76 2.40 -2.78
CA ILE A 110 -4.69 1.32 -3.14
C ILE A 110 -5.16 0.57 -1.90
N GLN A 111 -4.24 0.15 -1.03
CA GLN A 111 -4.57 -0.55 0.22
C GLN A 111 -5.54 0.28 1.09
N GLN A 112 -5.29 1.58 1.25
CA GLN A 112 -6.18 2.46 2.01
C GLN A 112 -7.55 2.63 1.36
N ARG A 113 -7.62 2.68 0.01
CA ARG A 113 -8.90 2.77 -0.72
C ARG A 113 -9.72 1.49 -0.58
N ILE A 114 -9.09 0.30 -0.63
CA ILE A 114 -9.76 -0.98 -0.37
C ILE A 114 -10.36 -0.99 1.04
N GLN A 115 -9.60 -0.60 2.06
CA GLN A 115 -10.11 -0.51 3.43
C GLN A 115 -11.27 0.48 3.56
N LYS A 116 -11.19 1.63 2.89
CA LYS A 116 -12.28 2.61 2.85
C LYS A 116 -13.55 2.04 2.23
N LEU A 117 -13.45 1.34 1.11
CA LEU A 117 -14.61 0.73 0.45
C LEU A 117 -15.18 -0.44 1.24
N THR A 118 -14.34 -1.18 1.98
CA THR A 118 -14.82 -2.22 2.92
C THR A 118 -15.68 -1.60 4.04
N VAL A 119 -15.24 -0.47 4.60
CA VAL A 119 -16.02 0.28 5.59
C VAL A 119 -17.33 0.82 4.98
N GLU A 120 -17.26 1.35 3.76
CA GLU A 120 -18.44 1.84 3.04
C GLU A 120 -19.46 0.70 2.77
N ALA A 121 -18.97 -0.47 2.35
CA ALA A 121 -19.79 -1.67 2.17
C ALA A 121 -20.45 -2.15 3.47
N SER A 122 -19.73 -2.04 4.59
CA SER A 122 -20.26 -2.41 5.91
C SER A 122 -21.41 -1.51 6.40
N GLY A 123 -21.54 -0.31 5.83
CA GLY A 123 -22.61 0.64 6.18
C GLY A 123 -22.63 0.96 7.67
N VAL A 124 -23.81 0.89 8.27
CA VAL A 124 -24.01 1.20 9.72
C VAL A 124 -23.24 0.24 10.65
N PHE A 125 -22.91 -0.95 10.18
CA PHE A 125 -22.15 -1.94 10.94
C PHE A 125 -20.65 -1.64 11.01
N ALA A 126 -20.15 -0.72 10.19
CA ALA A 126 -18.75 -0.35 10.16
C ALA A 126 -18.24 0.22 11.50
N SER A 127 -19.10 0.91 12.24
CA SER A 127 -18.74 1.52 13.53
C SER A 127 -18.64 0.53 14.69
N ALA A 128 -19.07 -0.73 14.50
CA ALA A 128 -18.98 -1.75 15.54
C ALA A 128 -17.51 -2.06 15.85
N TRP A 129 -17.14 -1.89 17.12
CA TRP A 129 -15.79 -2.16 17.62
C TRP A 129 -15.82 -3.37 18.56
N GLY A 130 -14.94 -4.32 18.37
CA GLY A 130 -14.79 -5.49 19.23
C GLY A 130 -14.71 -6.81 18.47
N ASP A 131 -14.62 -7.91 19.23
CA ASP A 131 -14.37 -9.25 18.68
C ASP A 131 -15.62 -9.95 18.15
N LYS A 132 -16.80 -9.46 18.49
CA LYS A 132 -18.05 -10.04 18.01
C LYS A 132 -18.49 -9.37 16.72
N PRO A 133 -18.82 -10.12 15.66
CA PRO A 133 -19.37 -9.53 14.45
C PRO A 133 -20.75 -8.93 14.74
N VAL A 134 -20.97 -7.71 14.24
CA VAL A 134 -22.27 -7.05 14.21
C VAL A 134 -22.59 -6.80 12.74
N GLY A 135 -23.69 -7.37 12.25
CA GLY A 135 -24.02 -7.35 10.83
C GLY A 135 -23.24 -8.39 9.99
N PRO A 136 -22.93 -8.10 8.74
CA PRO A 136 -22.18 -9.01 7.87
C PRO A 136 -20.82 -9.41 8.48
N TYR A 137 -20.41 -10.67 8.31
CA TYR A 137 -19.18 -11.17 8.95
C TYR A 137 -17.93 -10.36 8.57
N PHE A 138 -17.84 -9.88 7.33
CA PHE A 138 -16.71 -9.09 6.85
C PHE A 138 -16.61 -7.69 7.48
N SER A 139 -17.69 -7.19 8.13
CA SER A 139 -17.66 -5.92 8.88
C SER A 139 -16.80 -6.01 10.15
N LYS A 140 -16.59 -7.25 10.66
CA LYS A 140 -15.73 -7.48 11.82
C LYS A 140 -14.31 -6.97 11.57
N GLY A 141 -13.87 -6.05 12.41
CA GLY A 141 -12.53 -5.46 12.30
C GLY A 141 -12.36 -4.47 11.14
N GLY A 142 -13.39 -4.21 10.33
CA GLY A 142 -13.30 -3.30 9.19
C GLY A 142 -12.87 -1.89 9.58
N MET A 143 -13.46 -1.30 10.62
CA MET A 143 -13.07 0.02 11.13
C MET A 143 -11.66 0.00 11.72
N ALA A 144 -11.30 -1.03 12.48
CA ALA A 144 -9.95 -1.18 13.04
C ALA A 144 -8.90 -1.25 11.93
N GLY A 145 -9.14 -2.05 10.88
CA GLY A 145 -8.28 -2.14 9.70
C GLY A 145 -8.18 -0.79 8.97
N TYR A 146 -9.29 -0.12 8.76
CA TYR A 146 -9.34 1.21 8.13
C TYR A 146 -8.50 2.24 8.90
N LEU A 147 -8.70 2.37 10.21
CA LEU A 147 -7.95 3.30 11.05
C LEU A 147 -6.47 2.94 11.11
N ASN A 148 -6.15 1.66 11.30
CA ASN A 148 -4.79 1.17 11.32
C ASN A 148 -4.07 1.44 9.99
N SER A 149 -4.73 1.30 8.85
CA SER A 149 -4.12 1.49 7.53
C SER A 149 -3.63 2.93 7.27
N ARG A 150 -3.97 3.90 8.12
CA ARG A 150 -3.52 5.30 7.95
C ARG A 150 -2.01 5.46 8.02
N TYR A 151 -1.32 4.59 8.77
CA TYR A 151 0.14 4.63 8.84
C TYR A 151 0.84 4.15 7.55
N TYR A 152 0.15 3.46 6.63
CA TYR A 152 0.74 2.94 5.40
C TYR A 152 1.38 4.04 4.53
N THR A 153 0.81 5.24 4.53
CA THR A 153 1.35 6.40 3.81
C THR A 153 2.45 7.14 4.57
N ILE A 154 2.81 6.70 5.77
CA ILE A 154 3.81 7.33 6.64
C ILE A 154 5.08 6.46 6.72
N TYR A 155 4.94 5.19 7.12
CA TYR A 155 6.08 4.30 7.32
C TYR A 155 6.74 3.88 6.00
N GLY A 156 7.98 3.40 6.05
CA GLY A 156 8.75 3.08 4.84
C GLY A 156 9.02 4.28 3.94
N GLY A 157 8.97 5.47 4.50
CA GLY A 157 9.08 6.77 3.83
C GLY A 157 7.71 7.38 3.52
N ALA A 158 7.44 8.55 4.10
CA ALA A 158 6.17 9.26 3.91
C ALA A 158 5.86 9.53 2.44
N SER A 159 4.58 9.59 2.09
CA SER A 159 4.12 9.82 0.70
C SER A 159 4.73 11.08 0.09
N GLU A 160 4.95 12.12 0.88
CA GLU A 160 5.60 13.36 0.49
C GLU A 160 7.06 13.12 0.09
N VAL A 161 7.79 12.33 0.89
CA VAL A 161 9.17 11.93 0.58
C VAL A 161 9.24 11.10 -0.68
N GLN A 162 8.29 10.16 -0.88
CA GLN A 162 8.25 9.36 -2.11
C GLN A 162 8.01 10.24 -3.34
N ARG A 163 7.11 11.23 -3.25
CA ARG A 163 6.86 12.20 -4.32
C ARG A 163 8.10 13.06 -4.62
N ASP A 164 8.83 13.49 -3.60
CA ASP A 164 10.11 14.20 -3.76
C ASP A 164 11.16 13.33 -4.50
N VAL A 165 11.26 12.05 -4.15
CA VAL A 165 12.17 11.10 -4.83
C VAL A 165 11.77 10.92 -6.29
N ILE A 166 10.49 10.73 -6.59
CA ILE A 166 9.97 10.61 -7.96
C ILE A 166 10.24 11.88 -8.75
N ALA A 167 9.90 13.04 -8.21
CA ALA A 167 10.10 14.32 -8.85
C ALA A 167 11.57 14.54 -9.23
N LYS A 168 12.48 14.24 -8.30
CA LYS A 168 13.92 14.45 -8.49
C LYS A 168 14.55 13.41 -9.42
N ASN A 169 14.28 12.12 -9.19
CA ASN A 169 15.07 11.05 -9.81
C ASN A 169 14.39 10.45 -11.04
N VAL A 170 13.06 10.54 -11.16
CA VAL A 170 12.29 10.08 -12.33
C VAL A 170 12.05 11.24 -13.30
N LEU A 171 11.61 12.39 -12.78
CA LEU A 171 11.21 13.53 -13.62
C LEU A 171 12.33 14.57 -13.80
N GLY A 172 13.47 14.43 -13.13
CA GLY A 172 14.59 15.37 -13.23
C GLY A 172 14.28 16.78 -12.67
N LEU A 173 13.24 16.93 -11.87
CA LEU A 173 12.86 18.21 -11.30
C LEU A 173 13.77 18.56 -10.12
N THR A 174 14.48 19.68 -10.18
CA THR A 174 15.29 20.20 -9.08
C THR A 174 14.47 21.18 -8.26
N ARG A 175 14.65 21.17 -6.91
CA ARG A 175 14.13 22.26 -6.08
C ARG A 175 14.70 23.59 -6.58
N SER A 176 13.83 24.53 -6.91
CA SER A 176 14.24 25.92 -7.12
C SER A 176 14.93 26.38 -5.82
N LYS A 177 16.20 26.76 -5.93
CA LYS A 177 16.87 27.45 -4.82
C LYS A 177 16.16 28.81 -4.69
N THR A 178 15.18 28.89 -3.81
CA THR A 178 14.70 30.20 -3.33
C THR A 178 15.90 30.90 -2.71
N LYS A 179 16.35 31.98 -3.35
CA LYS A 179 17.33 32.90 -2.79
C LYS A 179 16.73 33.64 -1.62
#